data_975a99dde582e5cd21bb0c05958101bd
#
_entry.id   975a99dde582e5cd21bb0c05958101bd
#
_cell.length_a   1.000
_cell.length_b   1.000
_cell.length_c   1.000
_cell.angle_alpha   90.00
_cell.angle_beta   90.00
_cell.angle_gamma   90.00
#
_symmetry.space_group_name_H-M   'P 1'
#
loop_
_entity.id
_entity.type
_entity.pdbx_description
1 polymer ?
#
loop_
_entity_poly.entity_id
_entity_poly.type
_entity_poly.pdbx_seq_one_letter_code
_entity_poly.pdbx_strand_id
1 'polypeptide(L)'
;SMLFDEFEGKKAQDLSAGDVKYHMGYSSDVSTPGGPCHLTLAFNPSHLEIVNPVVVGSVYARQVRRGQDGKGKVLPVLIHGDAAVAGQGVNQEMINFAQTRGYGTGGTVHIVVNNQIGFTTSDPRDYRSSLYCTDIFKMADAPIFHVNGDDPEAVALVTQVAVEFRQQFKKDVVIDIICFRKLGHNEQDEPMVTQPLMYKRIAVHPGTRKLYADRLVAEGVLPGD
;
A
#
# COMPACT_ATOMS: atom_id res chain seq x y z
N SER A 1 -11.02 -10.21 8.39
CA SER A 1 -10.73 -9.49 9.61
C SER A 1 -11.44 -8.16 9.61
N MET A 2 -11.48 -7.53 10.75
CA MET A 2 -12.10 -6.21 10.96
C MET A 2 -11.72 -5.16 9.93
N LEU A 3 -10.48 -5.14 9.41
CA LEU A 3 -10.10 -4.23 8.33
C LEU A 3 -10.94 -4.45 7.08
N PHE A 4 -11.11 -5.70 6.64
CA PHE A 4 -11.95 -6.02 5.49
C PHE A 4 -13.43 -5.85 5.79
N ASP A 5 -13.87 -6.19 7.01
CA ASP A 5 -15.26 -5.99 7.44
C ASP A 5 -15.63 -4.50 7.51
N GLU A 6 -14.68 -3.63 7.91
CA GLU A 6 -14.85 -2.19 7.88
C GLU A 6 -14.93 -1.64 6.45
N PHE A 7 -14.11 -2.15 5.52
CA PHE A 7 -14.20 -1.80 4.10
C PHE A 7 -15.51 -2.26 3.46
N GLU A 8 -16.05 -3.40 3.90
CA GLU A 8 -17.36 -3.91 3.47
C GLU A 8 -18.55 -3.26 4.21
N GLY A 9 -18.30 -2.33 5.14
CA GLY A 9 -19.34 -1.65 5.92
C GLY A 9 -20.00 -2.50 7.00
N LYS A 10 -19.42 -3.64 7.34
CA LYS A 10 -19.89 -4.48 8.46
C LYS A 10 -19.46 -3.89 9.79
N LYS A 11 -20.40 -3.74 10.73
CA LYS A 11 -20.07 -3.30 12.09
C LYS A 11 -19.24 -4.37 12.81
N ALA A 12 -18.12 -3.95 13.40
CA ALA A 12 -17.32 -4.81 14.26
C ALA A 12 -18.16 -5.32 15.44
N GLN A 13 -18.28 -6.64 15.59
CA GLN A 13 -18.82 -7.23 16.80
C GLN A 13 -17.83 -7.12 17.94
N ASP A 14 -18.33 -6.97 19.15
CA ASP A 14 -17.61 -6.77 20.40
C ASP A 14 -16.30 -7.54 20.50
N LEU A 15 -15.20 -6.84 20.63
CA LEU A 15 -13.87 -7.40 20.82
C LEU A 15 -13.49 -7.34 22.29
N SER A 16 -13.59 -8.45 22.96
CA SER A 16 -13.16 -8.62 24.35
C SER A 16 -11.64 -8.74 24.54
N ALA A 17 -10.85 -8.76 23.47
CA ALA A 17 -9.39 -8.87 23.53
C ALA A 17 -8.73 -7.76 22.70
N GLY A 18 -8.01 -6.86 23.38
CA GLY A 18 -7.40 -5.68 22.76
C GLY A 18 -6.03 -5.96 22.15
N ASP A 19 -5.99 -6.35 20.87
CA ASP A 19 -4.77 -6.22 20.09
C ASP A 19 -5.01 -5.27 18.93
N VAL A 20 -3.94 -4.66 18.38
CA VAL A 20 -4.05 -3.81 17.21
C VAL A 20 -4.40 -4.65 15.99
N LYS A 21 -5.32 -4.15 15.17
CA LYS A 21 -5.93 -4.88 14.05
C LYS A 21 -4.90 -5.48 13.09
N TYR A 22 -3.82 -4.79 12.81
CA TYR A 22 -2.80 -5.25 11.86
C TYR A 22 -1.91 -6.39 12.37
N HIS A 23 -1.96 -6.72 13.68
CA HIS A 23 -1.32 -7.93 14.20
C HIS A 23 -2.13 -9.19 13.91
N MET A 24 -3.39 -9.03 13.57
CA MET A 24 -4.30 -10.14 13.28
C MET A 24 -4.25 -10.49 11.80
N GLY A 25 -3.90 -11.73 11.49
CA GLY A 25 -3.99 -12.24 10.13
C GLY A 25 -5.43 -12.47 9.69
N TYR A 26 -5.64 -12.62 8.39
CA TYR A 26 -6.96 -12.90 7.83
C TYR A 26 -6.91 -13.74 6.58
N SER A 27 -7.96 -14.50 6.35
CA SER A 27 -8.08 -15.35 5.17
C SER A 27 -9.55 -15.38 4.73
N SER A 28 -9.82 -15.00 3.49
CA SER A 28 -11.18 -14.89 2.96
C SER A 28 -11.19 -15.07 1.45
N ASP A 29 -12.31 -15.54 0.94
CA ASP A 29 -12.60 -15.58 -0.49
C ASP A 29 -13.46 -14.37 -0.89
N VAL A 30 -13.10 -13.70 -1.98
CA VAL A 30 -13.89 -12.62 -2.57
C VAL A 30 -14.32 -13.02 -3.97
N SER A 31 -15.55 -12.68 -4.33
CA SER A 31 -16.07 -12.84 -5.68
C SER A 31 -15.57 -11.70 -6.55
N THR A 32 -14.96 -12.02 -7.68
CA THR A 32 -14.52 -11.03 -8.68
C THR A 32 -15.13 -11.35 -10.05
N PRO A 33 -15.13 -10.42 -11.00
CA PRO A 33 -15.56 -10.70 -12.37
C PRO A 33 -14.79 -11.86 -13.03
N GLY A 34 -13.55 -12.10 -12.61
CA GLY A 34 -12.70 -13.21 -13.07
C GLY A 34 -12.90 -14.52 -12.30
N GLY A 35 -13.84 -14.57 -11.35
CA GLY A 35 -14.10 -15.71 -10.48
C GLY A 35 -13.64 -15.49 -9.04
N PRO A 36 -13.70 -16.52 -8.18
CA PRO A 36 -13.30 -16.40 -6.78
C PRO A 36 -11.79 -16.13 -6.66
N CYS A 37 -11.45 -15.17 -5.81
CA CYS A 37 -10.09 -14.82 -5.47
C CYS A 37 -9.86 -14.98 -3.97
N HIS A 38 -8.87 -15.78 -3.58
CA HIS A 38 -8.51 -15.99 -2.19
C HIS A 38 -7.53 -14.92 -1.70
N LEU A 39 -7.93 -14.17 -0.67
CA LEU A 39 -7.10 -13.17 -0.01
C LEU A 39 -6.55 -13.71 1.30
N THR A 40 -5.26 -13.49 1.54
CA THR A 40 -4.62 -13.81 2.81
C THR A 40 -3.86 -12.59 3.29
N LEU A 41 -4.21 -12.08 4.47
CA LEU A 41 -3.46 -11.06 5.18
C LEU A 41 -2.50 -11.76 6.14
N ALA A 42 -1.21 -11.49 6.04
CA ALA A 42 -0.22 -12.01 6.96
C ALA A 42 -0.32 -11.31 8.33
N PHE A 43 0.08 -12.03 9.38
CA PHE A 43 0.30 -11.42 10.70
C PHE A 43 1.41 -10.37 10.59
N ASN A 44 1.13 -9.14 10.94
CA ASN A 44 2.08 -8.05 10.87
C ASN A 44 2.57 -7.68 12.28
N PRO A 45 3.88 -7.80 12.59
CA PRO A 45 4.42 -7.37 13.87
C PRO A 45 4.59 -5.85 13.94
N SER A 46 4.94 -5.32 15.12
CA SER A 46 5.20 -3.89 15.29
C SER A 46 6.49 -3.40 14.62
N HIS A 47 7.42 -4.29 14.28
CA HIS A 47 8.59 -3.95 13.47
C HIS A 47 8.16 -3.68 12.04
N LEU A 48 8.33 -2.43 11.60
CA LEU A 48 7.95 -2.00 10.27
C LEU A 48 8.74 -2.78 9.19
N GLU A 49 8.05 -3.15 8.12
CA GLU A 49 8.60 -3.81 6.92
C GLU A 49 9.10 -5.25 7.10
N ILE A 50 9.27 -5.74 8.32
CA ILE A 50 9.85 -7.09 8.57
C ILE A 50 8.95 -8.23 8.08
N VAL A 51 7.65 -7.99 7.90
CA VAL A 51 6.70 -8.96 7.35
C VAL A 51 6.89 -9.18 5.85
N ASN A 52 7.51 -8.23 5.14
CA ASN A 52 7.63 -8.26 3.68
C ASN A 52 8.33 -9.54 3.16
N PRO A 53 9.53 -9.90 3.62
CA PRO A 53 10.17 -11.14 3.19
C PRO A 53 9.38 -12.39 3.63
N VAL A 54 8.64 -12.33 4.73
CA VAL A 54 7.77 -13.44 5.18
C VAL A 54 6.64 -13.67 4.20
N VAL A 55 5.98 -12.60 3.73
CA VAL A 55 4.93 -12.67 2.70
C VAL A 55 5.50 -13.21 1.40
N VAL A 56 6.63 -12.70 0.94
CA VAL A 56 7.29 -13.16 -0.30
C VAL A 56 7.65 -14.65 -0.20
N GLY A 57 8.21 -15.10 0.92
CA GLY A 57 8.51 -16.51 1.17
C GLY A 57 7.28 -17.40 1.21
N SER A 58 6.19 -16.94 1.85
CA SER A 58 4.90 -17.64 1.86
C SER A 58 4.31 -17.77 0.46
N VAL A 59 4.38 -16.70 -0.35
CA VAL A 59 3.95 -16.71 -1.75
C VAL A 59 4.78 -17.68 -2.56
N TYR A 60 6.11 -17.67 -2.42
CA TYR A 60 7.00 -18.61 -3.09
C TYR A 60 6.60 -20.07 -2.80
N ALA A 61 6.40 -20.41 -1.53
CA ALA A 61 5.97 -21.76 -1.14
C ALA A 61 4.62 -22.16 -1.75
N ARG A 62 3.67 -21.23 -1.80
CA ARG A 62 2.35 -21.45 -2.43
C ARG A 62 2.46 -21.61 -3.94
N GLN A 63 3.34 -20.86 -4.59
CA GLN A 63 3.62 -20.98 -6.03
C GLN A 63 4.23 -22.34 -6.37
N VAL A 64 5.22 -22.80 -5.60
CA VAL A 64 5.84 -24.12 -5.78
C VAL A 64 4.80 -25.24 -5.69
N ARG A 65 3.90 -25.20 -4.72
CA ARG A 65 2.81 -26.18 -4.57
C ARG A 65 1.84 -26.20 -5.75
N ARG A 66 1.71 -25.10 -6.49
CA ARG A 66 0.83 -24.97 -7.67
C ARG A 66 1.52 -25.33 -8.99
N GLY A 67 2.81 -25.65 -8.97
CA GLY A 67 3.57 -26.07 -10.13
C GLY A 67 3.82 -24.94 -11.14
N GLN A 68 3.87 -25.27 -12.42
CA GLN A 68 4.32 -24.36 -13.48
C GLN A 68 3.57 -23.02 -13.54
N ASP A 69 2.27 -23.01 -13.26
CA ASP A 69 1.43 -21.79 -13.30
C ASP A 69 1.46 -21.00 -12.01
N GLY A 70 2.20 -21.43 -10.99
CA GLY A 70 2.16 -20.86 -9.65
C GLY A 70 2.42 -19.36 -9.63
N LYS A 71 3.40 -18.88 -10.40
CA LYS A 71 3.75 -17.45 -10.49
C LYS A 71 2.66 -16.57 -11.11
N GLY A 72 1.78 -17.15 -11.92
CA GLY A 72 0.61 -16.47 -12.46
C GLY A 72 -0.59 -16.45 -11.50
N LYS A 73 -0.65 -17.42 -10.58
CA LYS A 73 -1.83 -17.67 -9.72
C LYS A 73 -1.70 -17.12 -8.31
N VAL A 74 -0.49 -16.84 -7.83
CA VAL A 74 -0.26 -16.29 -6.48
C VAL A 74 0.59 -15.04 -6.58
N LEU A 75 0.02 -13.95 -6.13
CA LEU A 75 0.58 -12.60 -6.21
C LEU A 75 0.92 -12.07 -4.81
N PRO A 76 2.17 -11.67 -4.53
CA PRO A 76 2.48 -10.89 -3.34
C PRO A 76 2.07 -9.43 -3.55
N VAL A 77 1.38 -8.86 -2.56
CA VAL A 77 1.06 -7.44 -2.47
C VAL A 77 1.61 -6.94 -1.14
N LEU A 78 2.44 -5.92 -1.19
CA LEU A 78 3.04 -5.29 -0.02
C LEU A 78 2.61 -3.84 0.07
N ILE A 79 2.11 -3.44 1.24
CA ILE A 79 1.65 -2.06 1.50
C ILE A 79 2.62 -1.41 2.46
N HIS A 80 3.17 -0.29 2.07
CA HIS A 80 4.25 0.42 2.77
C HIS A 80 3.82 1.83 3.17
N GLY A 81 4.40 2.35 4.25
CA GLY A 81 4.51 3.79 4.48
C GLY A 81 5.76 4.36 3.81
N ASP A 82 5.71 5.61 3.39
CA ASP A 82 6.81 6.27 2.66
C ASP A 82 8.13 6.35 3.45
N ALA A 83 8.06 6.71 4.72
CA ALA A 83 9.26 6.76 5.58
C ALA A 83 9.82 5.36 5.87
N ALA A 84 8.93 4.39 6.11
CA ALA A 84 9.34 3.02 6.44
C ALA A 84 9.98 2.32 5.23
N VAL A 85 9.39 2.41 4.05
CA VAL A 85 9.90 1.73 2.85
C VAL A 85 11.30 2.19 2.49
N ALA A 86 11.58 3.49 2.61
CA ALA A 86 12.89 4.05 2.28
C ALA A 86 13.96 3.77 3.34
N GLY A 87 13.56 3.66 4.62
CA GLY A 87 14.48 3.64 5.75
C GLY A 87 14.78 2.27 6.35
N GLN A 88 14.11 1.20 5.91
CA GLN A 88 14.29 -0.15 6.47
C GLN A 88 15.11 -1.04 5.53
N GLY A 89 16.34 -1.37 5.94
CA GLY A 89 17.30 -2.15 5.13
C GLY A 89 16.78 -3.50 4.63
N VAL A 90 15.83 -4.11 5.33
CA VAL A 90 15.19 -5.35 4.90
C VAL A 90 14.52 -5.24 3.52
N ASN A 91 14.04 -4.05 3.14
CA ASN A 91 13.45 -3.82 1.82
C ASN A 91 14.51 -3.85 0.71
N GLN A 92 15.67 -3.20 0.93
CA GLN A 92 16.76 -3.23 -0.03
C GLN A 92 17.30 -4.65 -0.21
N GLU A 93 17.43 -5.42 0.89
CA GLU A 93 17.82 -6.83 0.82
C GLU A 93 16.82 -7.66 0.04
N MET A 94 15.51 -7.51 0.31
CA MET A 94 14.45 -8.22 -0.39
C MET A 94 14.43 -7.88 -1.89
N ILE A 95 14.54 -6.59 -2.24
CA ILE A 95 14.58 -6.13 -3.62
C ILE A 95 15.81 -6.68 -4.35
N ASN A 96 16.96 -6.73 -3.67
CA ASN A 96 18.19 -7.21 -4.26
C ASN A 96 18.12 -8.67 -4.75
N PHE A 97 17.32 -9.51 -4.13
CA PHE A 97 17.16 -10.90 -4.59
C PHE A 97 15.80 -11.21 -5.22
N ALA A 98 14.93 -10.22 -5.41
CA ALA A 98 13.57 -10.42 -5.94
C ALA A 98 13.53 -11.09 -7.32
N GLN A 99 14.54 -10.87 -8.17
CA GLN A 99 14.66 -11.46 -9.50
C GLN A 99 15.70 -12.59 -9.58
N THR A 100 16.29 -13.00 -8.46
CA THR A 100 17.25 -14.10 -8.44
C THR A 100 16.54 -15.45 -8.57
N ARG A 101 17.23 -16.45 -9.12
CA ARG A 101 16.63 -17.77 -9.43
C ARG A 101 16.07 -18.49 -8.22
N GLY A 102 16.71 -18.36 -7.06
CA GLY A 102 16.31 -19.06 -5.83
C GLY A 102 15.16 -18.41 -5.07
N TYR A 103 14.85 -17.12 -5.33
CA TYR A 103 13.91 -16.33 -4.52
C TYR A 103 12.77 -15.71 -5.33
N GLY A 104 12.90 -15.63 -6.66
CA GLY A 104 11.97 -14.90 -7.50
C GLY A 104 10.55 -15.48 -7.50
N THR A 105 9.59 -14.63 -7.09
CA THR A 105 8.14 -14.93 -7.07
C THR A 105 7.40 -14.49 -8.34
N GLY A 106 8.11 -14.04 -9.35
CA GLY A 106 7.49 -13.44 -10.53
C GLY A 106 6.94 -12.05 -10.26
N GLY A 107 7.61 -11.29 -9.41
CA GLY A 107 7.32 -9.90 -9.08
C GLY A 107 6.28 -9.71 -7.97
N THR A 108 6.45 -8.61 -7.26
CA THR A 108 5.58 -8.11 -6.20
C THR A 108 4.92 -6.81 -6.65
N VAL A 109 3.66 -6.59 -6.30
CA VAL A 109 3.02 -5.28 -6.38
C VAL A 109 3.25 -4.57 -5.05
N HIS A 110 4.03 -3.49 -5.11
CA HIS A 110 4.29 -2.62 -3.97
C HIS A 110 3.36 -1.42 -4.01
N ILE A 111 2.67 -1.15 -2.92
CA ILE A 111 1.79 0.01 -2.77
C ILE A 111 2.37 0.87 -1.66
N VAL A 112 2.80 2.07 -1.98
CA VAL A 112 3.29 3.03 -1.00
C VAL A 112 2.18 4.03 -0.69
N VAL A 113 1.70 4.01 0.56
CA VAL A 113 0.78 5.03 1.07
C VAL A 113 1.65 6.21 1.53
N ASN A 114 1.92 7.12 0.60
CA ASN A 114 2.86 8.21 0.79
C ASN A 114 2.15 9.43 1.37
N ASN A 115 2.16 9.52 2.69
CA ASN A 115 1.56 10.67 3.39
C ASN A 115 2.51 11.88 3.49
N GLN A 116 3.70 11.80 2.92
CA GLN A 116 4.68 12.88 2.82
C GLN A 116 5.24 13.35 4.18
N ILE A 117 5.18 12.48 5.19
CA ILE A 117 5.67 12.77 6.55
C ILE A 117 6.74 11.73 6.93
N GLY A 118 7.92 12.21 7.31
CA GLY A 118 8.98 11.39 7.90
C GLY A 118 8.77 11.16 9.39
N PHE A 119 7.71 10.48 9.81
CA PHE A 119 7.27 10.36 11.20
C PHE A 119 7.09 11.74 11.84
N THR A 120 7.97 12.15 12.77
CA THR A 120 7.96 13.46 13.44
C THR A 120 9.03 14.41 12.89
N THR A 121 9.75 14.06 11.85
CA THR A 121 10.75 14.93 11.22
C THR A 121 10.06 16.13 10.56
N SER A 122 10.49 17.34 10.92
CA SER A 122 9.80 18.58 10.50
C SER A 122 10.24 19.06 9.11
N ASP A 123 11.50 18.84 8.74
CA ASP A 123 12.08 19.34 7.48
C ASP A 123 12.20 18.21 6.45
N PRO A 124 11.60 18.33 5.25
CA PRO A 124 11.74 17.32 4.19
C PRO A 124 13.17 17.02 3.78
N ARG A 125 14.10 17.96 3.96
CA ARG A 125 15.51 17.76 3.65
C ARG A 125 16.21 16.78 4.58
N ASP A 126 15.61 16.50 5.74
CA ASP A 126 16.11 15.59 6.75
C ASP A 126 15.48 14.17 6.65
N TYR A 127 14.55 13.95 5.70
CA TYR A 127 13.87 12.66 5.58
C TYR A 127 14.74 11.58 4.94
N ARG A 128 15.41 11.90 3.84
CA ARG A 128 16.22 10.96 3.04
C ARG A 128 17.10 11.71 2.04
N SER A 129 18.10 11.03 1.52
CA SER A 129 19.00 11.57 0.50
C SER A 129 18.41 11.54 -0.91
N SER A 130 17.46 10.63 -1.20
CA SER A 130 16.80 10.51 -2.50
C SER A 130 15.60 11.45 -2.63
N LEU A 131 15.23 11.79 -3.85
CA LEU A 131 14.05 12.63 -4.13
C LEU A 131 12.76 11.91 -3.74
N TYR A 132 12.62 10.64 -4.13
CA TYR A 132 11.43 9.83 -3.84
C TYR A 132 11.75 8.72 -2.85
N CYS A 133 10.79 8.41 -1.98
CA CYS A 133 10.90 7.26 -1.07
C CYS A 133 10.99 5.92 -1.83
N THR A 134 10.49 5.91 -3.04
CA THR A 134 10.46 4.75 -3.95
C THR A 134 11.75 4.54 -4.75
N ASP A 135 12.76 5.41 -4.62
CA ASP A 135 14.00 5.30 -5.39
C ASP A 135 14.77 4.00 -5.14
N ILE A 136 14.56 3.35 -4.00
CA ILE A 136 15.15 2.03 -3.69
C ILE A 136 14.72 0.95 -4.71
N PHE A 137 13.53 1.04 -5.29
CA PHE A 137 13.01 0.06 -6.25
C PHE A 137 13.71 0.12 -7.61
N LYS A 138 14.46 1.17 -7.88
CA LYS A 138 15.32 1.28 -9.06
C LYS A 138 16.44 0.23 -9.07
N MET A 139 16.79 -0.34 -7.91
CA MET A 139 17.76 -1.45 -7.83
C MET A 139 17.31 -2.69 -8.61
N ALA A 140 16.01 -2.90 -8.78
CA ALA A 140 15.43 -4.03 -9.52
C ALA A 140 14.80 -3.60 -10.85
N ASP A 141 15.06 -2.39 -11.34
CA ASP A 141 14.43 -1.82 -12.54
C ASP A 141 12.89 -1.91 -12.51
N ALA A 142 12.32 -1.78 -11.31
CA ALA A 142 10.87 -1.81 -11.15
C ALA A 142 10.26 -0.50 -11.65
N PRO A 143 9.22 -0.52 -12.51
CA PRO A 143 8.48 0.69 -12.86
C PRO A 143 7.79 1.25 -11.64
N ILE A 144 7.78 2.57 -11.53
CA ILE A 144 7.18 3.32 -10.42
C ILE A 144 6.13 4.26 -10.99
N PHE A 145 4.90 4.11 -10.52
CA PHE A 145 3.78 4.98 -10.87
C PHE A 145 3.48 5.91 -9.69
N HIS A 146 3.66 7.20 -9.90
CA HIS A 146 3.24 8.22 -8.93
C HIS A 146 1.82 8.66 -9.27
N VAL A 147 0.91 8.55 -8.31
CA VAL A 147 -0.50 8.88 -8.51
C VAL A 147 -1.04 9.72 -7.36
N ASN A 148 -1.89 10.69 -7.68
CA ASN A 148 -2.57 11.50 -6.68
C ASN A 148 -3.68 10.67 -6.02
N GLY A 149 -3.61 10.49 -4.69
CA GLY A 149 -4.63 9.79 -3.90
C GLY A 149 -6.01 10.45 -3.89
N ASP A 150 -6.10 11.72 -4.30
CA ASP A 150 -7.38 12.41 -4.45
C ASP A 150 -8.08 12.14 -5.80
N ASP A 151 -7.45 11.39 -6.69
CA ASP A 151 -8.04 10.93 -7.95
C ASP A 151 -8.23 9.40 -7.94
N PRO A 152 -9.40 8.90 -7.48
CA PRO A 152 -9.63 7.46 -7.36
C PRO A 152 -9.68 6.74 -8.72
N GLU A 153 -10.04 7.40 -9.81
CA GLU A 153 -10.01 6.81 -11.15
C GLU A 153 -8.56 6.60 -11.63
N ALA A 154 -7.70 7.60 -11.42
CA ALA A 154 -6.29 7.48 -11.74
C ALA A 154 -5.63 6.37 -10.89
N VAL A 155 -5.97 6.26 -9.60
CA VAL A 155 -5.50 5.17 -8.73
C VAL A 155 -5.95 3.81 -9.26
N ALA A 156 -7.22 3.67 -9.67
CA ALA A 156 -7.74 2.43 -10.24
C ALA A 156 -7.02 2.07 -11.55
N LEU A 157 -6.87 3.02 -12.45
CA LEU A 157 -6.15 2.83 -13.72
C LEU A 157 -4.71 2.37 -13.51
N VAL A 158 -3.98 3.08 -12.66
CA VAL A 158 -2.57 2.75 -12.38
C VAL A 158 -2.46 1.38 -11.71
N THR A 159 -3.40 1.02 -10.84
CA THR A 159 -3.44 -0.30 -10.21
C THR A 159 -3.65 -1.40 -11.24
N GLN A 160 -4.56 -1.21 -12.18
CA GLN A 160 -4.77 -2.15 -13.28
C GLN A 160 -3.49 -2.33 -14.11
N VAL A 161 -2.89 -1.23 -14.56
CA VAL A 161 -1.64 -1.25 -15.33
C VAL A 161 -0.52 -1.96 -14.57
N ALA A 162 -0.38 -1.69 -13.27
CA ALA A 162 0.64 -2.32 -12.42
C ALA A 162 0.45 -3.84 -12.32
N VAL A 163 -0.79 -4.29 -12.10
CA VAL A 163 -1.10 -5.73 -12.03
C VAL A 163 -0.87 -6.41 -13.39
N GLU A 164 -1.30 -5.80 -14.48
CA GLU A 164 -1.07 -6.31 -15.85
C GLU A 164 0.43 -6.39 -16.16
N PHE A 165 1.19 -5.35 -15.84
CA PHE A 165 2.65 -5.35 -15.99
C PHE A 165 3.29 -6.52 -15.23
N ARG A 166 2.96 -6.65 -13.93
CA ARG A 166 3.46 -7.75 -13.11
C ARG A 166 3.09 -9.12 -13.71
N GLN A 167 1.86 -9.28 -14.17
CA GLN A 167 1.39 -10.54 -14.74
C GLN A 167 2.06 -10.86 -16.08
N GLN A 168 2.33 -9.87 -16.90
CA GLN A 168 2.99 -10.07 -18.20
C GLN A 168 4.50 -10.28 -18.04
N PHE A 169 5.17 -9.39 -17.33
CA PHE A 169 6.64 -9.35 -17.28
C PHE A 169 7.25 -10.12 -16.11
N LYS A 170 6.45 -10.51 -15.11
CA LYS A 170 6.90 -11.22 -13.91
C LYS A 170 7.99 -10.47 -13.14
N LYS A 171 7.86 -9.15 -13.06
CA LYS A 171 8.74 -8.20 -12.35
C LYS A 171 7.99 -7.43 -11.29
N ASP A 172 8.73 -6.89 -10.34
CA ASP A 172 8.18 -5.97 -9.34
C ASP A 172 7.66 -4.69 -10.00
N VAL A 173 6.67 -4.10 -9.37
CA VAL A 173 6.05 -2.83 -9.78
C VAL A 173 5.63 -2.05 -8.56
N VAL A 174 5.71 -0.74 -8.61
CA VAL A 174 5.45 0.15 -7.48
C VAL A 174 4.35 1.15 -7.84
N ILE A 175 3.41 1.31 -6.93
CA ILE A 175 2.38 2.35 -6.96
C ILE A 175 2.63 3.27 -5.78
N ASP A 176 3.06 4.49 -6.04
CA ASP A 176 3.28 5.53 -5.03
C ASP A 176 2.05 6.44 -4.99
N ILE A 177 1.19 6.22 -3.98
CA ILE A 177 -0.06 6.97 -3.80
C ILE A 177 0.25 8.18 -2.93
N ILE A 178 0.36 9.35 -3.56
CA ILE A 178 0.61 10.62 -2.88
C ILE A 178 -0.68 11.05 -2.17
N CYS A 179 -0.63 11.11 -0.86
CA CYS A 179 -1.77 11.43 0.00
C CYS A 179 -1.33 12.29 1.20
N PHE A 180 -2.16 12.42 2.20
CA PHE A 180 -1.83 13.08 3.46
C PHE A 180 -2.40 12.31 4.66
N ARG A 181 -1.78 12.48 5.80
CA ARG A 181 -2.27 11.97 7.08
C ARG A 181 -3.12 13.05 7.74
N LYS A 182 -4.38 12.75 8.02
CA LYS A 182 -5.34 13.73 8.57
C LYS A 182 -5.09 14.02 10.05
N LEU A 183 -4.75 13.00 10.83
CA LEU A 183 -4.52 13.09 12.29
C LEU A 183 -3.03 12.90 12.61
N GLY A 184 -2.65 13.01 13.87
CA GLY A 184 -1.32 12.71 14.35
C GLY A 184 -0.93 11.23 14.22
N HIS A 185 0.30 10.91 14.58
CA HIS A 185 0.81 9.53 14.57
C HIS A 185 0.05 8.63 15.57
N ASN A 186 -0.34 9.19 16.70
CA ASN A 186 -1.16 8.55 17.72
C ASN A 186 -2.01 9.63 18.42
N GLU A 187 -2.76 9.25 19.44
CA GLU A 187 -3.70 10.12 20.16
C GLU A 187 -3.02 11.29 20.92
N GLN A 188 -1.74 11.17 21.20
CA GLN A 188 -0.96 12.18 21.91
C GLN A 188 -0.16 13.09 20.99
N ASP A 189 -0.07 12.75 19.70
CA ASP A 189 0.70 13.51 18.72
C ASP A 189 -0.12 14.67 18.15
N GLU A 190 0.36 15.90 18.37
CA GLU A 190 -0.19 17.11 17.75
C GLU A 190 0.67 17.52 16.54
N PRO A 191 0.25 17.17 15.31
CA PRO A 191 1.08 17.36 14.12
C PRO A 191 1.29 18.83 13.74
N MET A 192 0.50 19.76 14.27
CA MET A 192 0.72 21.20 14.08
C MET A 192 2.05 21.67 14.67
N VAL A 193 2.60 20.94 15.65
CA VAL A 193 3.89 21.28 16.27
C VAL A 193 5.06 21.02 15.32
N THR A 194 5.00 19.93 14.55
CA THR A 194 6.10 19.50 13.67
C THR A 194 5.91 19.94 12.20
N GLN A 195 4.68 19.94 11.68
CA GLN A 195 4.34 20.29 10.30
C GLN A 195 3.23 21.36 10.22
N PRO A 196 3.45 22.58 10.75
CA PRO A 196 2.39 23.59 10.85
C PRO A 196 1.86 24.06 9.49
N LEU A 197 2.72 24.19 8.48
CA LEU A 197 2.30 24.65 7.16
C LEU A 197 1.48 23.60 6.42
N MET A 198 1.88 22.33 6.51
CA MET A 198 1.16 21.21 5.92
C MET A 198 -0.23 21.06 6.55
N TYR A 199 -0.31 21.03 7.89
CA TYR A 199 -1.57 20.81 8.58
C TYR A 199 -2.54 21.99 8.50
N LYS A 200 -2.07 23.23 8.31
CA LYS A 200 -2.95 24.35 7.94
C LYS A 200 -3.68 24.10 6.61
N ARG A 201 -3.01 23.47 5.64
CA ARG A 201 -3.64 23.10 4.36
C ARG A 201 -4.54 21.89 4.51
N ILE A 202 -4.12 20.87 5.24
CA ILE A 202 -4.91 19.67 5.51
C ILE A 202 -6.23 20.01 6.21
N ALA A 203 -6.21 20.95 7.16
CA ALA A 203 -7.40 21.37 7.92
C ALA A 203 -8.54 21.91 7.03
N VAL A 204 -8.21 22.52 5.90
CA VAL A 204 -9.19 23.07 4.94
C VAL A 204 -9.44 22.17 3.73
N HIS A 205 -8.77 21.03 3.66
CA HIS A 205 -8.92 20.10 2.56
C HIS A 205 -10.27 19.37 2.65
N PRO A 206 -11.11 19.37 1.60
CA PRO A 206 -12.47 18.83 1.66
C PRO A 206 -12.53 17.29 1.76
N GLY A 207 -11.41 16.61 1.49
CA GLY A 207 -11.29 15.17 1.42
C GLY A 207 -11.62 14.59 0.04
N THR A 208 -10.99 13.47 -0.28
CA THR A 208 -11.09 12.79 -1.58
C THR A 208 -12.53 12.53 -2.01
N ARG A 209 -13.38 12.03 -1.08
CA ARG A 209 -14.78 11.75 -1.39
C ARG A 209 -15.52 12.97 -1.93
N LYS A 210 -15.36 14.14 -1.27
CA LYS A 210 -16.03 15.35 -1.69
C LYS A 210 -15.50 15.85 -3.03
N LEU A 211 -14.18 15.90 -3.20
CA LEU A 211 -13.54 16.30 -4.46
C LEU A 211 -14.04 15.44 -5.64
N TYR A 212 -14.11 14.14 -5.44
CA TYR A 212 -14.55 13.22 -6.48
C TYR A 212 -16.04 13.36 -6.77
N ALA A 213 -16.89 13.47 -5.74
CA ALA A 213 -18.31 13.70 -5.92
C ALA A 213 -18.60 15.01 -6.67
N ASP A 214 -17.96 16.11 -6.27
CA ASP A 214 -18.10 17.42 -6.93
C ASP A 214 -17.68 17.34 -8.42
N ARG A 215 -16.60 16.59 -8.74
CA ARG A 215 -16.18 16.34 -10.13
C ARG A 215 -17.27 15.59 -10.91
N LEU A 216 -17.81 14.50 -10.38
CA LEU A 216 -18.84 13.71 -11.05
C LEU A 216 -20.15 14.48 -11.27
N VAL A 217 -20.49 15.39 -10.35
CA VAL A 217 -21.63 16.31 -10.52
C VAL A 217 -21.33 17.30 -11.66
N ALA A 218 -20.13 17.89 -11.67
CA ALA A 218 -19.73 18.84 -12.72
C ALA A 218 -19.69 18.19 -14.11
N GLU A 219 -19.34 16.92 -14.20
CA GLU A 219 -19.32 16.11 -15.42
C GLU A 219 -20.71 15.56 -15.81
N GLY A 220 -21.75 15.78 -14.98
CA GLY A 220 -23.11 15.32 -15.21
C GLY A 220 -23.33 13.81 -15.01
N VAL A 221 -22.39 13.14 -14.33
CA VAL A 221 -22.48 11.70 -14.01
C VAL A 221 -23.37 11.46 -12.79
N LEU A 222 -23.32 12.36 -11.81
CA LEU A 222 -24.20 12.35 -10.64
C LEU A 222 -25.16 13.55 -10.66
N PRO A 223 -26.39 13.40 -10.13
CA PRO A 223 -27.26 14.56 -9.91
C PRO A 223 -26.61 15.48 -8.87
N GLY A 224 -26.72 16.79 -9.09
CA GLY A 224 -26.44 17.77 -8.03
C GLY A 224 -27.55 17.73 -6.97
N ASP A 225 -27.19 17.98 -5.71
CA ASP A 225 -28.15 18.14 -4.61
C ASP A 225 -29.03 19.40 -4.83
#